data_ff5976606113b6b858dfdb5002323d51
#
_entry.id   ff5976606113b6b858dfdb5002323d51
#
_cell.length_a   1.000
_cell.length_b   1.000
_cell.length_c   1.000
_cell.angle_alpha   90.00
_cell.angle_beta   90.00
_cell.angle_gamma   90.00
#
_symmetry.space_group_name_H-M   'P 1'
#
loop_
_entity.id
_entity.type
_entity.pdbx_description
1 polymer ?
#
loop_
_entity_poly.entity_id
_entity_poly.type
_entity_poly.pdbx_seq_one_letter_code
_entity_poly.pdbx_strand_id
1 'polypeptide(L)'
;MIRKTISLIIIILIASLSKSFAEDLKKIGQYKDWQTLVLVENSGTVCFAQSSPVLQAPKSNKREARLFVTFRKNEKIKDEISASPGYEFNKKNSVTAVSGKNKIKFDIIQQKFAWIADKKIEKKMVKIMKKGSRIMIKGYNQKGSQTIDHYSLLGFTKAYNAAKTACSW
;
A
#
# COMPACT_ATOMS: atom_id res chain seq x y z
N MET A 1 34.85 6.44 -66.58
CA MET A 1 34.95 5.38 -65.55
C MET A 1 34.64 5.99 -64.17
N ILE A 2 33.46 5.75 -63.65
CA ILE A 2 32.99 6.30 -62.36
C ILE A 2 33.18 5.22 -61.34
N ARG A 3 34.13 5.39 -60.40
CA ARG A 3 34.30 4.52 -59.24
C ARG A 3 33.29 4.92 -58.18
N LYS A 4 32.29 4.05 -57.95
CA LYS A 4 31.37 4.17 -56.83
C LYS A 4 32.08 3.67 -55.57
N THR A 5 32.41 4.55 -54.66
CA THR A 5 32.82 4.22 -53.30
C THR A 5 31.58 3.98 -52.46
N ILE A 6 31.34 2.73 -52.08
CA ILE A 6 30.29 2.35 -51.17
C ILE A 6 30.83 2.61 -49.75
N SER A 7 30.31 3.66 -49.13
CA SER A 7 30.58 3.97 -47.73
C SER A 7 29.69 3.06 -46.85
N LEU A 8 30.32 2.10 -46.16
CA LEU A 8 29.67 1.18 -45.26
C LEU A 8 29.41 1.91 -43.91
N ILE A 9 28.23 2.43 -43.74
CA ILE A 9 27.80 3.02 -42.44
C ILE A 9 27.47 1.85 -41.50
N ILE A 10 28.40 1.53 -40.61
CA ILE A 10 28.15 0.61 -39.49
C ILE A 10 27.33 1.38 -38.45
N ILE A 11 26.02 1.16 -38.46
CA ILE A 11 25.13 1.61 -37.38
C ILE A 11 25.38 0.66 -36.21
N ILE A 12 26.19 1.11 -35.25
CA ILE A 12 26.32 0.45 -33.95
C ILE A 12 25.05 0.71 -33.20
N LEU A 13 24.14 -0.25 -33.27
CA LEU A 13 22.92 -0.28 -32.44
C LEU A 13 23.35 -0.58 -30.99
N ILE A 14 23.64 0.47 -30.23
CA ILE A 14 23.85 0.36 -28.79
C ILE A 14 22.48 -0.01 -28.19
N ALA A 15 22.22 -1.30 -28.07
CA ALA A 15 21.11 -1.81 -27.27
C ALA A 15 21.42 -1.42 -25.81
N SER A 16 20.87 -0.31 -25.38
CA SER A 16 20.82 0.05 -23.96
C SER A 16 20.01 -1.02 -23.25
N LEU A 17 20.70 -1.98 -22.65
CA LEU A 17 20.15 -2.94 -21.71
C LEU A 17 19.68 -2.12 -20.47
N SER A 18 18.48 -1.60 -20.53
CA SER A 18 17.79 -1.12 -19.36
C SER A 18 17.62 -2.32 -18.45
N LYS A 19 18.46 -2.43 -17.41
CA LYS A 19 18.23 -3.37 -16.33
C LYS A 19 16.92 -2.95 -15.67
N SER A 20 15.82 -3.56 -16.08
CA SER A 20 14.58 -3.55 -15.33
C SER A 20 14.88 -4.28 -14.03
N PHE A 21 15.14 -3.53 -12.96
CA PHE A 21 15.16 -4.10 -11.62
C PHE A 21 13.71 -4.49 -11.31
N ALA A 22 13.42 -5.78 -11.44
CA ALA A 22 12.16 -6.31 -10.98
C ALA A 22 12.10 -6.08 -9.46
N GLU A 23 11.11 -5.32 -9.03
CA GLU A 23 10.78 -5.19 -7.61
C GLU A 23 10.47 -6.59 -7.09
N ASP A 24 11.31 -7.11 -6.20
CA ASP A 24 11.12 -8.46 -5.63
C ASP A 24 10.18 -8.39 -4.43
N LEU A 25 8.90 -8.61 -4.69
CA LEU A 25 7.86 -8.66 -3.66
C LEU A 25 7.74 -10.08 -3.11
N LYS A 26 8.19 -10.28 -1.87
CA LYS A 26 8.17 -11.56 -1.18
C LYS A 26 7.13 -11.58 -0.05
N LYS A 27 6.21 -12.54 -0.08
CA LYS A 27 5.33 -12.85 1.05
C LYS A 27 6.12 -13.69 2.06
N ILE A 28 6.28 -13.18 3.29
CA ILE A 28 7.03 -13.84 4.37
C ILE A 28 6.14 -14.45 5.46
N GLY A 29 4.83 -14.17 5.44
CA GLY A 29 3.91 -14.78 6.41
C GLY A 29 2.44 -14.53 6.09
N GLN A 30 1.59 -15.47 6.57
CA GLN A 30 0.14 -15.37 6.56
C GLN A 30 -0.38 -15.57 7.99
N TYR A 31 -1.17 -14.63 8.49
CA TYR A 31 -1.70 -14.60 9.85
C TYR A 31 -3.20 -14.34 9.81
N LYS A 32 -3.99 -15.40 9.63
CA LYS A 32 -5.45 -15.27 9.44
C LYS A 32 -5.75 -14.34 8.26
N ASP A 33 -6.43 -13.21 8.50
CA ASP A 33 -6.86 -12.25 7.48
C ASP A 33 -5.76 -11.23 7.08
N TRP A 34 -4.56 -11.37 7.64
CA TRP A 34 -3.41 -10.50 7.40
C TRP A 34 -2.23 -11.27 6.83
N GLN A 35 -1.50 -10.64 5.94
CA GLN A 35 -0.23 -11.16 5.41
C GLN A 35 0.88 -10.14 5.59
N THR A 36 2.10 -10.65 5.69
CA THR A 36 3.31 -9.83 5.76
C THR A 36 4.12 -10.01 4.50
N LEU A 37 4.52 -8.89 3.90
CA LEU A 37 5.31 -8.84 2.68
C LEU A 37 6.55 -7.98 2.89
N VAL A 38 7.58 -8.30 2.12
CA VAL A 38 8.82 -7.55 1.99
C VAL A 38 9.02 -7.21 0.53
N LEU A 39 9.24 -5.95 0.24
CA LEU A 39 9.56 -5.43 -1.08
C LEU A 39 10.99 -4.89 -1.04
N VAL A 40 11.84 -5.33 -1.94
CA VAL A 40 13.20 -4.82 -2.10
C VAL A 40 13.19 -3.82 -3.25
N GLU A 41 13.49 -2.57 -2.95
CA GLU A 41 13.59 -1.46 -3.89
C GLU A 41 15.02 -0.90 -3.91
N ASN A 42 15.34 -0.08 -4.90
CA ASN A 42 16.65 0.60 -4.96
C ASN A 42 16.88 1.53 -3.76
N SER A 43 15.83 2.12 -3.20
CA SER A 43 15.83 3.00 -2.02
C SER A 43 16.01 2.23 -0.71
N GLY A 44 15.82 0.91 -0.73
CA GLY A 44 15.92 0.06 0.45
C GLY A 44 14.78 -0.95 0.57
N THR A 45 14.66 -1.54 1.75
CA THR A 45 13.65 -2.56 2.03
C THR A 45 12.39 -1.94 2.63
N VAL A 46 11.25 -2.27 2.07
CA VAL A 46 9.91 -1.93 2.56
C VAL A 46 9.25 -3.18 3.11
N CYS A 47 8.83 -3.16 4.37
CA CYS A 47 8.13 -4.28 5.00
C CYS A 47 6.74 -3.81 5.40
N PHE A 48 5.72 -4.59 5.09
CA PHE A 48 4.36 -4.19 5.42
C PHE A 48 3.46 -5.37 5.76
N ALA A 49 2.54 -5.12 6.68
CA ALA A 49 1.38 -5.97 6.91
C ALA A 49 0.22 -5.43 6.09
N GLN A 50 -0.49 -6.30 5.36
CA GLN A 50 -1.68 -5.93 4.60
C GLN A 50 -2.83 -6.90 4.79
N SER A 51 -4.05 -6.39 4.57
CA SER A 51 -5.29 -7.18 4.54
C SER A 51 -6.20 -6.72 3.41
N SER A 52 -7.01 -7.66 2.92
CA SER A 52 -8.15 -7.38 2.04
C SER A 52 -9.42 -7.27 2.88
N PRO A 53 -10.44 -6.48 2.46
CA PRO A 53 -11.69 -6.42 3.17
C PRO A 53 -12.44 -7.75 3.13
N VAL A 54 -13.04 -8.12 4.26
CA VAL A 54 -13.93 -9.28 4.38
C VAL A 54 -15.35 -8.97 3.90
N LEU A 55 -15.71 -7.68 3.81
CA LEU A 55 -16.97 -7.20 3.27
C LEU A 55 -16.76 -5.85 2.62
N GLN A 56 -17.33 -5.67 1.42
CA GLN A 56 -17.32 -4.42 0.67
C GLN A 56 -18.74 -3.94 0.36
N ALA A 57 -18.95 -2.64 0.48
CA ALA A 57 -20.18 -2.00 0.04
C ALA A 57 -19.85 -0.86 -0.97
N PRO A 58 -20.61 -0.74 -2.08
CA PRO A 58 -21.67 -1.65 -2.52
C PRO A 58 -21.10 -3.02 -2.95
N LYS A 59 -21.89 -4.09 -2.75
CA LYS A 59 -21.49 -5.48 -3.08
C LYS A 59 -21.32 -5.72 -4.59
N SER A 60 -22.00 -4.95 -5.42
CA SER A 60 -21.99 -5.09 -6.89
C SER A 60 -20.61 -4.80 -7.51
N ASN A 61 -19.74 -4.10 -6.81
CA ASN A 61 -18.41 -3.69 -7.31
C ASN A 61 -17.32 -4.28 -6.43
N LYS A 62 -16.91 -5.51 -6.69
CA LYS A 62 -15.72 -6.09 -6.06
C LYS A 62 -14.48 -5.29 -6.45
N ARG A 63 -13.73 -4.81 -5.47
CA ARG A 63 -12.59 -3.90 -5.64
C ARG A 63 -11.33 -4.49 -5.03
N GLU A 64 -10.18 -4.15 -5.60
CA GLU A 64 -8.85 -4.48 -5.10
C GLU A 64 -8.46 -3.58 -3.90
N ALA A 65 -9.35 -3.51 -2.90
CA ALA A 65 -9.10 -2.70 -1.72
C ALA A 65 -8.10 -3.36 -0.77
N ARG A 66 -7.25 -2.54 -0.14
CA ARG A 66 -6.22 -2.98 0.81
C ARG A 66 -6.08 -1.97 1.96
N LEU A 67 -5.75 -2.49 3.13
CA LEU A 67 -5.31 -1.71 4.30
C LEU A 67 -3.89 -2.17 4.65
N PHE A 68 -2.99 -1.21 4.87
CA PHE A 68 -1.58 -1.46 5.11
C PHE A 68 -1.08 -0.85 6.41
N VAL A 69 -0.05 -1.48 6.99
CA VAL A 69 0.85 -0.84 7.96
C VAL A 69 2.28 -1.09 7.50
N THR A 70 3.02 -0.02 7.23
CA THR A 70 4.30 -0.05 6.52
C THR A 70 5.45 0.41 7.40
N PHE A 71 6.62 -0.18 7.16
CA PHE A 71 7.92 0.13 7.77
C PHE A 71 8.96 0.31 6.68
N ARG A 72 9.70 1.45 6.71
CA ARG A 72 10.85 1.74 5.84
C ARG A 72 11.97 2.30 6.69
N LYS A 73 12.94 1.47 7.05
CA LYS A 73 14.01 1.87 7.98
C LYS A 73 14.87 3.00 7.43
N ASN A 74 15.25 2.92 6.16
CA ASN A 74 16.11 3.91 5.50
C ASN A 74 15.46 5.31 5.49
N GLU A 75 14.14 5.38 5.34
CA GLU A 75 13.36 6.63 5.35
C GLU A 75 12.90 7.03 6.76
N LYS A 76 13.24 6.26 7.79
CA LYS A 76 12.77 6.45 9.17
C LYS A 76 11.23 6.43 9.30
N ILE A 77 10.56 5.72 8.39
CA ILE A 77 9.11 5.53 8.40
C ILE A 77 8.77 4.28 9.22
N LYS A 78 7.90 4.47 10.20
CA LYS A 78 7.42 3.44 11.10
C LYS A 78 5.96 3.64 11.43
N ASP A 79 5.21 2.52 11.43
CA ASP A 79 3.78 2.51 11.72
C ASP A 79 2.92 3.29 10.69
N GLU A 80 3.43 3.56 9.48
CA GLU A 80 2.69 4.28 8.44
C GLU A 80 1.44 3.48 8.04
N ILE A 81 0.27 4.11 8.20
CA ILE A 81 -1.00 3.49 7.86
C ILE A 81 -1.53 4.09 6.58
N SER A 82 -1.82 3.22 5.62
CA SER A 82 -2.45 3.61 4.36
C SER A 82 -3.60 2.69 3.97
N ALA A 83 -4.54 3.25 3.23
CA ALA A 83 -5.68 2.54 2.67
C ALA A 83 -5.77 2.79 1.17
N SER A 84 -6.04 1.73 0.40
CA SER A 84 -6.36 1.80 -1.02
C SER A 84 -7.71 1.14 -1.26
N PRO A 85 -8.68 1.81 -1.89
CA PRO A 85 -10.01 1.26 -2.12
C PRO A 85 -10.14 0.52 -3.46
N GLY A 86 -9.05 0.45 -4.27
CA GLY A 86 -9.06 -0.08 -5.63
C GLY A 86 -9.55 0.90 -6.71
N TYR A 87 -9.71 2.18 -6.36
CA TYR A 87 -10.04 3.29 -7.26
C TYR A 87 -9.35 4.58 -6.79
N GLU A 88 -9.40 5.63 -7.59
CA GLU A 88 -8.92 6.96 -7.18
C GLU A 88 -9.91 7.67 -6.26
N PHE A 89 -9.43 8.11 -5.10
CA PHE A 89 -10.26 8.85 -4.14
C PHE A 89 -10.72 10.19 -4.69
N ASN A 90 -11.94 10.57 -4.34
CA ASN A 90 -12.43 11.93 -4.50
C ASN A 90 -11.83 12.83 -3.40
N LYS A 91 -11.02 13.80 -3.80
CA LYS A 91 -10.32 14.72 -2.87
C LYS A 91 -11.25 15.66 -2.10
N LYS A 92 -12.50 15.84 -2.57
CA LYS A 92 -13.50 16.67 -1.89
C LYS A 92 -14.12 16.01 -0.66
N ASN A 93 -13.99 14.68 -0.54
CA ASN A 93 -14.60 13.90 0.53
C ASN A 93 -13.54 13.31 1.47
N SER A 94 -13.87 13.22 2.75
CA SER A 94 -12.97 12.64 3.76
C SER A 94 -12.92 11.13 3.66
N VAL A 95 -11.71 10.56 3.77
CA VAL A 95 -11.48 9.14 4.01
C VAL A 95 -11.37 8.92 5.52
N THR A 96 -12.10 7.96 6.08
CA THR A 96 -12.12 7.73 7.53
C THR A 96 -12.05 6.24 7.87
N ALA A 97 -11.35 5.93 8.97
CA ALA A 97 -11.37 4.64 9.63
C ALA A 97 -12.27 4.70 10.87
N VAL A 98 -13.08 3.65 11.08
CA VAL A 98 -13.93 3.52 12.27
C VAL A 98 -13.73 2.13 12.89
N SER A 99 -13.44 2.10 14.19
CA SER A 99 -13.35 0.86 14.98
C SER A 99 -13.93 1.12 16.38
N GLY A 100 -15.07 0.49 16.69
CA GLY A 100 -15.85 0.80 17.89
C GLY A 100 -16.22 2.29 17.94
N LYS A 101 -15.87 2.95 19.04
CA LYS A 101 -16.11 4.40 19.24
C LYS A 101 -15.05 5.30 18.59
N ASN A 102 -13.98 4.73 18.06
CA ASN A 102 -12.88 5.48 17.49
C ASN A 102 -13.13 5.80 16.03
N LYS A 103 -13.01 7.08 15.67
CA LYS A 103 -13.01 7.56 14.30
C LYS A 103 -11.71 8.31 14.03
N ILE A 104 -11.01 7.94 12.97
CA ILE A 104 -9.74 8.51 12.55
C ILE A 104 -9.86 8.94 11.09
N LYS A 105 -9.37 10.14 10.75
CA LYS A 105 -9.33 10.67 9.41
C LYS A 105 -8.00 10.34 8.76
N PHE A 106 -8.01 10.03 7.46
CA PHE A 106 -6.83 10.03 6.61
C PHE A 106 -6.71 11.43 6.00
N ASP A 107 -5.59 12.09 6.28
CA ASP A 107 -5.40 13.51 5.97
C ASP A 107 -4.74 13.74 4.61
N ILE A 108 -3.95 12.78 4.14
CA ILE A 108 -3.25 12.85 2.87
C ILE A 108 -3.95 11.92 1.89
N ILE A 109 -4.40 12.47 0.76
CA ILE A 109 -5.03 11.70 -0.32
C ILE A 109 -4.25 11.96 -1.61
N GLN A 110 -3.68 10.90 -2.18
CA GLN A 110 -2.98 10.95 -3.45
C GLN A 110 -3.38 9.75 -4.31
N GLN A 111 -4.02 10.03 -5.45
CA GLN A 111 -4.49 8.99 -6.38
C GLN A 111 -5.35 7.91 -5.68
N LYS A 112 -4.83 6.68 -5.62
CA LYS A 112 -5.51 5.49 -5.07
C LYS A 112 -5.20 5.25 -3.60
N PHE A 113 -4.45 6.14 -2.94
CA PHE A 113 -4.03 5.93 -1.57
C PHE A 113 -4.45 7.10 -0.67
N ALA A 114 -4.74 6.76 0.58
CA ALA A 114 -4.95 7.70 1.66
C ALA A 114 -4.07 7.32 2.85
N TRP A 115 -3.43 8.31 3.49
CA TRP A 115 -2.53 8.16 4.64
C TRP A 115 -2.96 9.02 5.81
N ILE A 116 -2.47 8.67 6.99
CA ILE A 116 -2.55 9.49 8.19
C ILE A 116 -1.25 10.28 8.28
N ALA A 117 -1.34 11.62 8.38
CA ALA A 117 -0.17 12.50 8.44
C ALA A 117 0.50 12.53 9.82
N ASP A 118 -0.30 12.45 10.89
CA ASP A 118 0.19 12.58 12.26
C ASP A 118 0.65 11.23 12.83
N LYS A 119 1.95 11.12 13.13
CA LYS A 119 2.57 9.93 13.73
C LYS A 119 1.95 9.52 15.08
N LYS A 120 1.39 10.45 15.86
CA LYS A 120 0.69 10.13 17.12
C LYS A 120 -0.64 9.44 16.83
N ILE A 121 -1.34 9.91 15.79
CA ILE A 121 -2.60 9.30 15.33
C ILE A 121 -2.35 7.93 14.72
N GLU A 122 -1.28 7.73 13.93
CA GLU A 122 -0.88 6.40 13.44
C GLU A 122 -0.65 5.42 14.60
N LYS A 123 0.17 5.80 15.59
CA LYS A 123 0.39 4.99 16.80
C LYS A 123 -0.91 4.67 17.55
N LYS A 124 -1.83 5.65 17.63
CA LYS A 124 -3.16 5.43 18.22
C LYS A 124 -3.95 4.41 17.41
N MET A 125 -3.96 4.52 16.09
CA MET A 125 -4.65 3.57 15.22
C MET A 125 -4.08 2.17 15.31
N VAL A 126 -2.74 2.00 15.34
CA VAL A 126 -2.10 0.69 15.57
C VAL A 126 -2.56 0.08 16.91
N LYS A 127 -2.65 0.87 17.99
CA LYS A 127 -3.16 0.39 19.29
C LYS A 127 -4.62 -0.05 19.21
N ILE A 128 -5.45 0.69 18.48
CA ILE A 128 -6.85 0.35 18.25
C ILE A 128 -6.95 -0.96 17.46
N MET A 129 -6.18 -1.10 16.39
CA MET A 129 -6.18 -2.29 15.55
C MET A 129 -5.70 -3.54 16.31
N LYS A 130 -4.71 -3.40 17.21
CA LYS A 130 -4.23 -4.52 18.05
C LYS A 130 -5.28 -5.03 19.06
N LYS A 131 -6.19 -4.18 19.47
CA LYS A 131 -7.23 -4.49 20.50
C LYS A 131 -8.59 -4.79 19.90
N GLY A 132 -8.82 -4.37 18.67
CA GLY A 132 -10.10 -4.50 17.98
C GLY A 132 -10.27 -5.85 17.28
N SER A 133 -11.49 -6.15 16.88
CA SER A 133 -11.83 -7.31 16.04
C SER A 133 -12.09 -6.92 14.60
N ARG A 134 -12.48 -5.67 14.34
CA ARG A 134 -12.83 -5.15 13.00
C ARG A 134 -12.54 -3.66 12.90
N ILE A 135 -12.18 -3.23 11.68
CA ILE A 135 -12.10 -1.83 11.32
C ILE A 135 -12.80 -1.60 9.97
N MET A 136 -13.46 -0.47 9.84
CA MET A 136 -14.20 -0.06 8.66
C MET A 136 -13.52 1.15 8.05
N ILE A 137 -13.20 1.08 6.75
CA ILE A 137 -12.69 2.21 5.98
C ILE A 137 -13.81 2.72 5.08
N LYS A 138 -14.11 4.01 5.22
CA LYS A 138 -15.09 4.73 4.42
C LYS A 138 -14.37 5.69 3.48
N GLY A 139 -14.66 5.60 2.19
CA GLY A 139 -14.11 6.46 1.15
C GLY A 139 -15.14 6.84 0.12
N TYR A 140 -14.74 7.65 -0.86
CA TYR A 140 -15.58 8.11 -1.96
C TYR A 140 -14.80 8.07 -3.26
N ASN A 141 -15.42 7.56 -4.32
CA ASN A 141 -14.84 7.54 -5.66
C ASN A 141 -14.94 8.91 -6.35
N GLN A 142 -14.34 9.05 -7.53
CA GLN A 142 -14.34 10.30 -8.30
C GLN A 142 -15.75 10.84 -8.60
N LYS A 143 -16.74 9.97 -8.72
CA LYS A 143 -18.15 10.36 -8.93
C LYS A 143 -18.86 10.80 -7.63
N GLY A 144 -18.18 10.77 -6.48
CA GLY A 144 -18.74 11.09 -5.17
C GLY A 144 -19.53 9.93 -4.54
N SER A 145 -19.54 8.74 -5.14
CA SER A 145 -20.20 7.57 -4.55
C SER A 145 -19.40 7.03 -3.37
N GLN A 146 -20.09 6.81 -2.25
CA GLN A 146 -19.48 6.26 -1.03
C GLN A 146 -19.20 4.78 -1.17
N THR A 147 -18.06 4.35 -0.64
CA THR A 147 -17.75 2.94 -0.40
C THR A 147 -17.39 2.69 1.05
N ILE A 148 -17.63 1.46 1.49
CA ILE A 148 -17.31 1.01 2.83
C ILE A 148 -16.64 -0.35 2.73
N ASP A 149 -15.44 -0.46 3.29
CA ASP A 149 -14.64 -1.68 3.34
C ASP A 149 -14.44 -2.10 4.78
N HIS A 150 -14.91 -3.29 5.14
CA HIS A 150 -14.72 -3.87 6.47
C HIS A 150 -13.54 -4.83 6.45
N TYR A 151 -12.57 -4.58 7.32
CA TYR A 151 -11.40 -5.43 7.50
C TYR A 151 -11.50 -6.15 8.83
N SER A 152 -11.24 -7.45 8.82
CA SER A 152 -11.00 -8.22 10.04
C SER A 152 -9.63 -7.83 10.63
N LEU A 153 -9.54 -7.77 11.96
CA LEU A 153 -8.28 -7.53 12.66
C LEU A 153 -7.68 -8.83 13.22
N LEU A 154 -8.28 -10.00 12.88
CA LEU A 154 -7.74 -11.29 13.25
C LEU A 154 -6.38 -11.53 12.56
N GLY A 155 -5.34 -11.70 13.37
CA GLY A 155 -3.97 -11.90 12.90
C GLY A 155 -3.18 -10.59 12.73
N PHE A 156 -3.80 -9.41 12.84
CA PHE A 156 -3.13 -8.13 12.67
C PHE A 156 -1.85 -7.99 13.52
N THR A 157 -1.95 -8.27 14.83
CA THR A 157 -0.80 -8.11 15.73
C THR A 157 0.39 -8.98 15.33
N LYS A 158 0.15 -10.22 14.88
CA LYS A 158 1.23 -11.11 14.41
C LYS A 158 1.83 -10.60 13.11
N ALA A 159 1.02 -10.22 12.13
CA ALA A 159 1.47 -9.66 10.86
C ALA A 159 2.26 -8.35 11.04
N TYR A 160 1.74 -7.44 11.88
CA TYR A 160 2.42 -6.20 12.25
C TYR A 160 3.82 -6.46 12.86
N ASN A 161 3.92 -7.37 13.83
CA ASN A 161 5.19 -7.69 14.47
C ASN A 161 6.17 -8.32 13.48
N ALA A 162 5.71 -9.22 12.60
CA ALA A 162 6.52 -9.82 11.56
C ALA A 162 7.07 -8.76 10.57
N ALA A 163 6.22 -7.83 10.10
CA ALA A 163 6.65 -6.74 9.23
C ALA A 163 7.66 -5.82 9.92
N LYS A 164 7.39 -5.45 11.16
CA LYS A 164 8.30 -4.63 11.99
C LYS A 164 9.67 -5.30 12.13
N THR A 165 9.71 -6.58 12.48
CA THR A 165 10.97 -7.34 12.65
C THR A 165 11.72 -7.50 11.33
N ALA A 166 11.01 -7.78 10.22
CA ALA A 166 11.62 -7.94 8.90
C ALA A 166 12.38 -6.68 8.44
N CYS A 167 11.93 -5.49 8.82
CA CYS A 167 12.65 -4.23 8.60
C CYS A 167 13.48 -3.77 9.79
N SER A 168 13.80 -4.65 10.74
CA SER A 168 14.71 -4.39 11.89
C SER A 168 14.34 -3.15 12.71
N TRP A 169 13.04 -3.05 13.10
CA TRP A 169 12.51 -2.02 14.00
C TRP A 169 12.22 -2.54 15.41
#